data_8f2c411fe9c78a41e835af4b0b4a8c5d
#
_entry.id   8f2c411fe9c78a41e835af4b0b4a8c5d
#
_cell.length_a   1.000
_cell.length_b   1.000
_cell.length_c   1.000
_cell.angle_alpha   90.00
_cell.angle_beta   90.00
_cell.angle_gamma   90.00
#
_symmetry.space_group_name_H-M   'P 1'
#
loop_
_entity.id
_entity.type
_entity.pdbx_description
1 polymer ?
#
loop_
_entity_poly.entity_id
_entity_poly.type
_entity_poly.pdbx_seq_one_letter_code
_entity_poly.pdbx_strand_id
1 'polypeptide(L)'
;MVNYPISVSLNSVSVKRRGKSVLGPLSLDFKVDGFNIVLGPNGAGKTTFLKVLHGVERVSYGTVKWSIPDAKARQSQAYVFQSPIMLRRSVRQNLAYPLQLVGMDKAEITTRVVEWAQKIGLQDVLDFPAPRLSGGEQQKLALGRALIRTPQVLFLDEPCANLDGRSTREIEELLKNATQAGTHIIMTTHDLGQARRLAGRVLFFLNGTLHEQGNASEFFITPSTSAARAFLNGDIIE
;
A
#
# COMPACT_ATOMS: atom_id res chain seq x y z
N MET A 1 -18.32 13.02 10.21
CA MET A 1 -16.95 13.09 10.81
C MET A 1 -16.15 14.09 10.01
N VAL A 2 -15.53 15.08 10.66
CA VAL A 2 -14.63 16.03 9.98
C VAL A 2 -13.39 15.22 9.57
N ASN A 3 -13.20 15.02 8.28
CA ASN A 3 -12.04 14.31 7.73
C ASN A 3 -10.86 15.30 7.77
N TYR A 4 -10.08 15.31 8.84
CA TYR A 4 -8.84 16.06 8.86
C TYR A 4 -7.88 15.48 7.81
N PRO A 5 -7.21 16.35 7.03
CA PRO A 5 -6.24 15.88 6.05
C PRO A 5 -5.11 15.13 6.78
N ILE A 6 -4.90 13.88 6.41
CA ILE A 6 -3.80 13.09 6.95
C ILE A 6 -2.53 13.52 6.24
N SER A 7 -1.51 13.88 7.01
CA SER A 7 -0.19 14.20 6.48
C SER A 7 0.90 13.48 7.26
N VAL A 8 2.03 13.31 6.63
CA VAL A 8 3.22 12.73 7.23
C VAL A 8 4.44 13.60 6.93
N SER A 9 5.24 13.83 7.96
CA SER A 9 6.49 14.58 7.91
C SER A 9 7.65 13.65 8.21
N LEU A 10 8.62 13.62 7.31
CA LEU A 10 9.91 12.95 7.49
C LEU A 10 10.97 14.02 7.64
N ASN A 11 11.82 13.90 8.67
CA ASN A 11 12.92 14.81 8.89
C ASN A 11 14.24 14.02 8.95
N SER A 12 15.08 14.20 7.92
CA SER A 12 16.39 13.56 7.74
C SER A 12 16.37 12.04 7.96
N VAL A 13 15.28 11.39 7.52
CA VAL A 13 15.07 9.95 7.71
C VAL A 13 16.06 9.16 6.87
N SER A 14 16.76 8.24 7.52
CA SER A 14 17.67 7.30 6.85
C SER A 14 17.52 5.91 7.42
N VAL A 15 17.65 4.91 6.53
CA VAL A 15 17.73 3.49 6.91
C VAL A 15 19.01 2.91 6.39
N LYS A 16 19.80 2.29 7.28
CA LYS A 16 21.03 1.55 6.96
C LYS A 16 20.85 0.07 7.25
N ARG A 17 21.32 -0.77 6.35
CA ARG A 17 21.40 -2.22 6.54
C ARG A 17 22.82 -2.69 6.31
N ARG A 18 23.42 -3.36 7.30
CA ARG A 18 24.83 -3.84 7.24
C ARG A 18 25.81 -2.72 6.80
N GLY A 19 25.63 -1.52 7.36
CA GLY A 19 26.47 -0.34 7.04
C GLY A 19 26.16 0.39 5.73
N LYS A 20 25.35 -0.18 4.84
CA LYS A 20 24.96 0.45 3.57
C LYS A 20 23.66 1.24 3.73
N SER A 21 23.59 2.45 3.17
CA SER A 21 22.36 3.23 3.09
C SER A 21 21.41 2.55 2.09
N VAL A 22 20.16 2.30 2.52
CA VAL A 22 19.10 1.75 1.65
C VAL A 22 17.96 2.76 1.46
N LEU A 23 17.89 3.80 2.30
CA LEU A 23 16.96 4.89 2.18
C LEU A 23 17.55 6.14 2.82
N GLY A 24 17.41 7.29 2.16
CA GLY A 24 17.71 8.61 2.69
C GLY A 24 19.19 9.03 2.61
N PRO A 25 19.49 10.22 3.20
CA PRO A 25 18.60 11.02 4.04
C PRO A 25 17.41 11.60 3.27
N LEU A 26 16.22 11.52 3.85
CA LEU A 26 14.98 11.94 3.24
C LEU A 26 14.26 12.94 4.16
N SER A 27 13.99 14.15 3.66
CA SER A 27 13.13 15.13 4.29
C SER A 27 11.96 15.43 3.36
N LEU A 28 10.75 15.18 3.82
CA LEU A 28 9.55 15.22 3.01
C LEU A 28 8.34 15.50 3.89
N ASP A 29 7.56 16.49 3.50
CA ASP A 29 6.21 16.71 4.03
C ASP A 29 5.22 16.43 2.90
N PHE A 30 4.32 15.51 3.09
CA PHE A 30 3.27 15.31 2.10
C PHE A 30 1.91 14.97 2.71
N LYS A 31 0.89 15.50 2.04
CA LYS A 31 -0.49 15.17 2.34
C LYS A 31 -0.81 13.81 1.72
N VAL A 32 -1.26 12.89 2.56
CA VAL A 32 -1.73 11.58 2.12
C VAL A 32 -3.18 11.75 1.68
N ASP A 33 -3.40 11.81 0.37
CA ASP A 33 -4.72 12.05 -0.22
C ASP A 33 -4.92 11.12 -1.43
N GLY A 34 -6.08 10.48 -1.51
CA GLY A 34 -6.41 9.59 -2.61
C GLY A 34 -5.38 8.48 -2.84
N PHE A 35 -4.90 8.39 -4.08
CA PHE A 35 -3.96 7.36 -4.53
C PHE A 35 -2.55 7.93 -4.73
N ASN A 36 -1.62 7.55 -3.88
CA ASN A 36 -0.21 7.94 -3.96
C ASN A 36 0.61 6.74 -4.45
N ILE A 37 1.27 6.88 -5.59
CA ILE A 37 2.09 5.82 -6.17
C ILE A 37 3.57 6.13 -5.96
N VAL A 38 4.30 5.16 -5.44
CA VAL A 38 5.75 5.21 -5.28
C VAL A 38 6.38 4.44 -6.44
N LEU A 39 7.02 5.15 -7.36
CA LEU A 39 7.68 4.61 -8.55
C LEU A 39 9.19 4.58 -8.39
N GLY A 40 9.86 3.79 -9.20
CA GLY A 40 11.31 3.70 -9.32
C GLY A 40 11.77 2.29 -9.65
N PRO A 41 13.04 2.12 -10.05
CA PRO A 41 13.60 0.82 -10.38
C PRO A 41 13.68 -0.12 -9.16
N ASN A 42 14.01 -1.39 -9.42
CA ASN A 42 14.25 -2.34 -8.35
C ASN A 42 15.45 -1.89 -7.50
N GLY A 43 15.34 -2.02 -6.19
CA GLY A 43 16.37 -1.54 -5.27
C GLY A 43 16.32 -0.03 -4.95
N ALA A 44 15.44 0.76 -5.55
CA ALA A 44 15.32 2.19 -5.30
C ALA A 44 14.85 2.59 -3.88
N GLY A 45 14.55 1.62 -3.00
CA GLY A 45 14.15 1.89 -1.62
C GLY A 45 12.63 1.99 -1.40
N LYS A 46 11.79 1.74 -2.41
CA LYS A 46 10.31 1.87 -2.36
C LYS A 46 9.68 1.10 -1.19
N THR A 47 9.94 -0.21 -1.11
CA THR A 47 9.46 -1.07 -0.01
C THR A 47 9.94 -0.58 1.36
N THR A 48 11.21 -0.14 1.45
CA THR A 48 11.77 0.40 2.70
C THR A 48 11.05 1.68 3.10
N PHE A 49 10.77 2.57 2.14
CA PHE A 49 9.99 3.79 2.36
C PHE A 49 8.58 3.48 2.91
N LEU A 50 7.84 2.56 2.27
CA LEU A 50 6.52 2.15 2.77
C LEU A 50 6.59 1.61 4.20
N LYS A 51 7.55 0.72 4.47
CA LYS A 51 7.74 0.12 5.80
C LYS A 51 8.09 1.15 6.85
N VAL A 52 8.90 2.16 6.50
CA VAL A 52 9.23 3.29 7.38
C VAL A 52 7.99 4.13 7.70
N LEU A 53 7.18 4.48 6.70
CA LEU A 53 5.94 5.23 6.91
C LEU A 53 4.96 4.49 7.82
N HIS A 54 4.80 3.19 7.61
CA HIS A 54 3.92 2.35 8.44
C HIS A 54 4.50 2.09 9.85
N GLY A 55 5.82 2.26 10.05
CA GLY A 55 6.51 1.97 11.31
C GLY A 55 6.91 0.50 11.51
N VAL A 56 6.84 -0.34 10.48
CA VAL A 56 7.36 -1.72 10.49
C VAL A 56 8.89 -1.73 10.38
N GLU A 57 9.47 -0.78 9.65
CA GLU A 57 10.91 -0.61 9.55
C GLU A 57 11.38 0.50 10.49
N ARG A 58 12.40 0.21 11.31
CA ARG A 58 12.99 1.20 12.21
C ARG A 58 13.95 2.09 11.44
N VAL A 59 13.82 3.41 11.61
CA VAL A 59 14.77 4.37 11.07
C VAL A 59 16.11 4.29 11.80
N SER A 60 17.21 4.42 11.07
CA SER A 60 18.56 4.53 11.63
C SER A 60 18.84 5.95 12.13
N TYR A 61 18.29 6.95 11.46
CA TYR A 61 18.38 8.37 11.80
C TYR A 61 17.10 9.07 11.37
N GLY A 62 16.83 10.23 11.99
CA GLY A 62 15.70 11.07 11.67
C GLY A 62 14.42 10.66 12.37
N THR A 63 13.33 11.31 11.99
CA THR A 63 12.01 11.10 12.60
C THR A 63 10.91 11.08 11.54
N VAL A 64 9.90 10.25 11.79
CA VAL A 64 8.64 10.23 11.01
C VAL A 64 7.52 10.65 11.94
N LYS A 65 6.73 11.65 11.54
CA LYS A 65 5.60 12.15 12.33
C LYS A 65 4.35 12.20 11.47
N TRP A 66 3.29 11.57 11.94
CA TRP A 66 1.95 11.69 11.37
C TRP A 66 1.22 12.88 11.99
N SER A 67 0.31 13.52 11.24
CA SER A 67 -0.55 14.60 11.74
C SER A 67 -1.55 14.15 12.80
N ILE A 68 -1.68 12.85 13.04
CA ILE A 68 -2.50 12.21 14.07
C ILE A 68 -1.60 11.49 15.08
N PRO A 69 -2.02 11.34 16.36
CA PRO A 69 -1.22 10.66 17.38
C PRO A 69 -0.81 9.26 16.95
N ASP A 70 0.43 8.83 17.25
CA ASP A 70 1.03 7.57 16.80
C ASP A 70 0.16 6.34 17.08
N ALA A 71 -0.44 6.26 18.27
CA ALA A 71 -1.32 5.13 18.62
C ALA A 71 -2.55 5.06 17.70
N LYS A 72 -3.15 6.21 17.39
CA LYS A 72 -4.30 6.33 16.49
C LYS A 72 -3.88 6.07 15.04
N ALA A 73 -2.71 6.57 14.63
CA ALA A 73 -2.15 6.30 13.30
C ALA A 73 -2.01 4.81 13.05
N ARG A 74 -1.39 4.07 13.99
CA ARG A 74 -1.22 2.61 13.88
C ARG A 74 -2.54 1.84 13.81
N GLN A 75 -3.56 2.28 14.53
CA GLN A 75 -4.89 1.65 14.51
C GLN A 75 -5.64 1.91 13.21
N SER A 76 -5.38 3.04 12.56
CA SER A 76 -6.04 3.48 11.33
C SER A 76 -5.29 3.10 10.05
N GLN A 77 -4.18 2.38 10.18
CA GLN A 77 -3.35 1.94 9.07
C GLN A 77 -3.44 0.43 8.85
N ALA A 78 -3.26 0.01 7.59
CA ALA A 78 -3.09 -1.38 7.22
C ALA A 78 -1.96 -1.53 6.19
N TYR A 79 -1.30 -2.69 6.17
CA TYR A 79 -0.20 -3.00 5.26
C TYR A 79 -0.43 -4.35 4.58
N VAL A 80 -0.29 -4.38 3.25
CA VAL A 80 -0.30 -5.60 2.46
C VAL A 80 1.07 -5.76 1.82
N PHE A 81 1.75 -6.85 2.14
CA PHE A 81 3.07 -7.20 1.61
C PHE A 81 2.97 -7.72 0.19
N GLN A 82 4.06 -7.61 -0.57
CA GLN A 82 4.18 -8.13 -1.93
C GLN A 82 3.82 -9.62 -2.01
N SER A 83 4.32 -10.42 -1.06
CA SER A 83 3.90 -11.82 -0.89
C SER A 83 2.88 -11.89 0.24
N PRO A 84 1.60 -12.18 -0.05
CA PRO A 84 0.56 -12.18 0.96
C PRO A 84 0.77 -13.30 1.98
N ILE A 85 0.73 -12.95 3.26
CA ILE A 85 0.84 -13.91 4.35
C ILE A 85 -0.55 -14.44 4.70
N MET A 86 -0.79 -15.73 4.42
CA MET A 86 -2.03 -16.40 4.79
C MET A 86 -1.94 -17.04 6.17
N LEU A 87 -2.92 -16.78 7.02
CA LEU A 87 -3.10 -17.58 8.23
C LEU A 87 -3.48 -19.01 7.82
N ARG A 88 -2.96 -20.01 8.54
CA ARG A 88 -3.32 -21.43 8.33
C ARG A 88 -4.75 -21.72 8.84
N ARG A 89 -5.72 -21.05 8.26
CA ARG A 89 -7.14 -21.02 8.60
C ARG A 89 -7.96 -20.92 7.32
N SER A 90 -9.30 -21.02 7.44
CA SER A 90 -10.21 -20.80 6.30
C SER A 90 -10.22 -19.33 5.85
N VAL A 91 -10.78 -19.05 4.66
CA VAL A 91 -11.03 -17.70 4.15
C VAL A 91 -11.85 -16.90 5.18
N ARG A 92 -12.95 -17.47 5.67
CA ARG A 92 -13.80 -16.89 6.71
C ARG A 92 -13.01 -16.47 7.94
N GLN A 93 -12.16 -17.35 8.45
CA GLN A 93 -11.36 -17.09 9.64
C GLN A 93 -10.25 -16.06 9.39
N ASN A 94 -9.71 -15.99 8.17
CA ASN A 94 -8.76 -14.93 7.78
C ASN A 94 -9.44 -13.56 7.79
N LEU A 95 -10.65 -13.43 7.24
CA LEU A 95 -11.41 -12.18 7.24
C LEU A 95 -11.89 -11.78 8.65
N ALA A 96 -12.32 -12.75 9.46
CA ALA A 96 -12.79 -12.49 10.81
C ALA A 96 -11.68 -12.03 11.77
N TYR A 97 -10.44 -12.46 11.55
CA TYR A 97 -9.34 -12.26 12.49
C TYR A 97 -9.09 -10.80 12.88
N PRO A 98 -9.01 -9.82 11.94
CA PRO A 98 -8.80 -8.41 12.31
C PRO A 98 -9.94 -7.82 13.14
N LEU A 99 -11.17 -8.30 12.95
CA LEU A 99 -12.35 -7.84 13.68
C LEU A 99 -12.39 -8.42 15.10
N GLN A 100 -11.95 -9.67 15.25
CA GLN A 100 -11.80 -10.33 16.57
C GLN A 100 -10.75 -9.61 17.43
N LEU A 101 -9.64 -9.14 16.83
CA LEU A 101 -8.58 -8.42 17.56
C LEU A 101 -9.06 -7.10 18.17
N VAL A 102 -10.09 -6.48 17.61
CA VAL A 102 -10.69 -5.25 18.16
C VAL A 102 -11.93 -5.51 19.03
N GLY A 103 -12.22 -6.77 19.33
CA GLY A 103 -13.32 -7.14 20.23
C GLY A 103 -14.73 -6.92 19.64
N MET A 104 -14.85 -6.95 18.29
CA MET A 104 -16.15 -6.81 17.63
C MET A 104 -17.09 -7.97 17.98
N ASP A 105 -18.39 -7.70 18.05
CA ASP A 105 -19.40 -8.73 18.32
C ASP A 105 -19.44 -9.81 17.23
N LYS A 106 -19.73 -11.07 17.64
CA LYS A 106 -19.73 -12.23 16.72
C LYS A 106 -20.75 -12.12 15.60
N ALA A 107 -21.93 -11.57 15.86
CA ALA A 107 -22.97 -11.39 14.84
C ALA A 107 -22.52 -10.36 13.80
N GLU A 108 -21.94 -9.24 14.24
CA GLU A 108 -21.39 -8.21 13.36
C GLU A 108 -20.22 -8.75 12.53
N ILE A 109 -19.30 -9.52 13.15
CA ILE A 109 -18.21 -10.19 12.43
C ILE A 109 -18.77 -11.08 11.33
N THR A 110 -19.78 -11.89 11.61
CA THR A 110 -20.38 -12.80 10.63
C THR A 110 -20.92 -12.05 9.42
N THR A 111 -21.68 -10.99 9.65
CA THR A 111 -22.24 -10.14 8.59
C THR A 111 -21.12 -9.51 7.74
N ARG A 112 -20.14 -8.86 8.37
CA ARG A 112 -19.02 -8.20 7.66
C ARG A 112 -18.18 -9.18 6.87
N VAL A 113 -17.95 -10.38 7.40
CA VAL A 113 -17.18 -11.42 6.69
C VAL A 113 -17.89 -11.84 5.41
N VAL A 114 -19.21 -12.05 5.44
CA VAL A 114 -19.98 -12.40 4.23
C VAL A 114 -19.95 -11.27 3.20
N GLU A 115 -20.18 -10.03 3.64
CA GLU A 115 -20.12 -8.85 2.76
C GLU A 115 -18.74 -8.69 2.10
N TRP A 116 -17.66 -8.84 2.87
CA TRP A 116 -16.31 -8.72 2.34
C TRP A 116 -15.92 -9.88 1.45
N ALA A 117 -16.36 -11.10 1.76
CA ALA A 117 -16.16 -12.24 0.87
C ALA A 117 -16.79 -12.02 -0.50
N GLN A 118 -17.99 -11.42 -0.55
CA GLN A 118 -18.64 -11.02 -1.80
C GLN A 118 -17.84 -9.93 -2.54
N LYS A 119 -17.39 -8.88 -1.84
CA LYS A 119 -16.60 -7.78 -2.43
C LYS A 119 -15.30 -8.25 -3.07
N ILE A 120 -14.67 -9.28 -2.52
CA ILE A 120 -13.40 -9.84 -3.03
C ILE A 120 -13.61 -11.08 -3.91
N GLY A 121 -14.87 -11.50 -4.17
CA GLY A 121 -15.21 -12.63 -5.01
C GLY A 121 -14.78 -13.99 -4.44
N LEU A 122 -14.86 -14.18 -3.12
CA LEU A 122 -14.50 -15.41 -2.41
C LEU A 122 -15.66 -15.99 -1.57
N GLN A 123 -16.91 -15.57 -1.86
CA GLN A 123 -18.10 -16.03 -1.12
C GLN A 123 -18.33 -17.55 -1.21
N ASP A 124 -17.98 -18.17 -2.34
CA ASP A 124 -18.21 -19.59 -2.58
C ASP A 124 -17.14 -20.50 -1.94
N VAL A 125 -16.05 -19.91 -1.44
CA VAL A 125 -14.90 -20.61 -0.85
C VAL A 125 -14.61 -20.20 0.59
N LEU A 126 -15.61 -19.66 1.30
CA LEU A 126 -15.46 -19.14 2.67
C LEU A 126 -14.83 -20.13 3.65
N ASP A 127 -15.17 -21.40 3.54
CA ASP A 127 -14.68 -22.44 4.44
C ASP A 127 -13.48 -23.20 3.88
N PHE A 128 -12.99 -22.80 2.69
CA PHE A 128 -11.80 -23.36 2.07
C PHE A 128 -10.51 -22.90 2.78
N PRO A 129 -9.46 -23.75 2.91
CA PRO A 129 -8.19 -23.38 3.51
C PRO A 129 -7.47 -22.27 2.72
N ALA A 130 -7.29 -21.10 3.31
CA ALA A 130 -6.71 -19.93 2.66
C ALA A 130 -5.32 -20.18 2.03
N PRO A 131 -4.40 -21.01 2.63
CA PRO A 131 -3.11 -21.30 1.99
C PRO A 131 -3.19 -22.09 0.67
N ARG A 132 -4.35 -22.67 0.35
CA ARG A 132 -4.58 -23.44 -0.88
C ARG A 132 -5.23 -22.64 -2.01
N LEU A 133 -5.56 -21.38 -1.76
CA LEU A 133 -6.05 -20.46 -2.77
C LEU A 133 -4.98 -20.18 -3.84
N SER A 134 -5.40 -19.84 -5.05
CA SER A 134 -4.50 -19.32 -6.09
C SER A 134 -3.84 -18.02 -5.65
N GLY A 135 -2.74 -17.61 -6.29
CA GLY A 135 -2.02 -16.38 -5.94
C GLY A 135 -2.90 -15.12 -5.98
N GLY A 136 -3.74 -15.00 -7.01
CA GLY A 136 -4.69 -13.89 -7.13
C GLY A 136 -5.77 -13.89 -6.04
N GLU A 137 -6.30 -15.07 -5.68
CA GLU A 137 -7.26 -15.21 -4.57
C GLU A 137 -6.62 -14.89 -3.21
N GLN A 138 -5.38 -15.34 -2.99
CA GLN A 138 -4.63 -15.00 -1.78
C GLN A 138 -4.42 -13.49 -1.68
N GLN A 139 -4.10 -12.84 -2.79
CA GLN A 139 -3.94 -11.38 -2.82
C GLN A 139 -5.25 -10.67 -2.53
N LYS A 140 -6.37 -11.10 -3.14
CA LYS A 140 -7.70 -10.57 -2.84
C LYS A 140 -8.10 -10.77 -1.38
N LEU A 141 -7.79 -11.93 -0.81
CA LEU A 141 -8.03 -12.22 0.61
C LEU A 141 -7.17 -11.32 1.53
N ALA A 142 -5.90 -11.09 1.19
CA ALA A 142 -5.02 -10.18 1.95
C ALA A 142 -5.55 -8.74 1.92
N LEU A 143 -6.01 -8.26 0.77
CA LEU A 143 -6.66 -6.96 0.62
C LEU A 143 -7.96 -6.87 1.41
N GLY A 144 -8.83 -7.87 1.30
CA GLY A 144 -10.07 -7.95 2.09
C GLY A 144 -9.80 -7.91 3.59
N ARG A 145 -8.81 -8.66 4.06
CA ARG A 145 -8.38 -8.67 5.46
C ARG A 145 -7.83 -7.32 5.93
N ALA A 146 -7.14 -6.58 5.06
CA ALA A 146 -6.63 -5.25 5.37
C ALA A 146 -7.75 -4.20 5.38
N LEU A 147 -8.69 -4.27 4.44
CA LEU A 147 -9.75 -3.29 4.23
C LEU A 147 -10.98 -3.49 5.12
N ILE A 148 -11.21 -4.69 5.65
CA ILE A 148 -12.42 -5.02 6.44
C ILE A 148 -12.57 -4.13 7.70
N ARG A 149 -11.48 -3.55 8.20
CA ARG A 149 -11.47 -2.58 9.29
C ARG A 149 -11.61 -1.12 8.83
N THR A 150 -11.81 -0.88 7.54
CA THR A 150 -11.89 0.47 6.95
C THR A 150 -10.73 1.39 7.38
N PRO A 151 -9.47 1.02 7.06
CA PRO A 151 -8.33 1.82 7.45
C PRO A 151 -8.36 3.19 6.76
N GLN A 152 -7.85 4.23 7.43
CA GLN A 152 -7.69 5.55 6.82
C GLN A 152 -6.54 5.56 5.79
N VAL A 153 -5.47 4.80 6.05
CA VAL A 153 -4.33 4.65 5.13
C VAL A 153 -4.03 3.18 4.89
N LEU A 154 -3.96 2.79 3.63
CA LEU A 154 -3.56 1.45 3.20
C LEU A 154 -2.23 1.51 2.47
N PHE A 155 -1.24 0.76 2.97
CA PHE A 155 0.05 0.58 2.34
C PHE A 155 0.07 -0.70 1.54
N LEU A 156 0.48 -0.62 0.27
CA LEU A 156 0.51 -1.74 -0.67
C LEU A 156 1.90 -1.86 -1.29
N ASP A 157 2.56 -2.98 -1.06
CA ASP A 157 3.86 -3.24 -1.65
C ASP A 157 3.70 -4.17 -2.85
N GLU A 158 3.68 -3.60 -4.07
CA GLU A 158 3.51 -4.30 -5.35
C GLU A 158 2.33 -5.30 -5.38
N PRO A 159 1.09 -4.87 -5.09
CA PRO A 159 -0.03 -5.78 -4.83
C PRO A 159 -0.48 -6.61 -6.04
N CYS A 160 -0.06 -6.25 -7.25
CA CYS A 160 -0.40 -6.98 -8.47
C CYS A 160 0.79 -7.69 -9.13
N ALA A 161 1.95 -7.75 -8.44
CA ALA A 161 3.11 -8.46 -8.98
C ALA A 161 2.78 -9.94 -9.25
N ASN A 162 3.15 -10.41 -10.42
CA ASN A 162 2.95 -11.81 -10.88
C ASN A 162 1.48 -12.26 -10.98
N LEU A 163 0.53 -11.34 -11.09
CA LEU A 163 -0.87 -11.65 -11.34
C LEU A 163 -1.21 -11.50 -12.83
N ASP A 164 -2.22 -12.27 -13.27
CA ASP A 164 -2.78 -12.12 -14.60
C ASP A 164 -3.57 -10.80 -14.74
N GLY A 165 -3.88 -10.44 -15.99
CA GLY A 165 -4.57 -9.18 -16.27
C GLY A 165 -6.01 -9.11 -15.74
N ARG A 166 -6.68 -10.26 -15.50
CA ARG A 166 -8.01 -10.30 -14.89
C ARG A 166 -7.93 -10.00 -13.39
N SER A 167 -7.07 -10.74 -12.68
CA SER A 167 -6.84 -10.53 -11.24
C SER A 167 -6.36 -9.12 -10.94
N THR A 168 -5.48 -8.58 -11.79
CA THR A 168 -5.01 -7.18 -11.68
C THR A 168 -6.18 -6.19 -11.77
N ARG A 169 -7.07 -6.33 -12.75
CA ARG A 169 -8.24 -5.45 -12.89
C ARG A 169 -9.20 -5.55 -11.70
N GLU A 170 -9.48 -6.77 -11.22
CA GLU A 170 -10.33 -6.98 -10.05
C GLU A 170 -9.75 -6.30 -8.80
N ILE A 171 -8.44 -6.35 -8.61
CA ILE A 171 -7.74 -5.67 -7.51
C ILE A 171 -7.76 -4.14 -7.69
N GLU A 172 -7.48 -3.63 -8.89
CA GLU A 172 -7.55 -2.19 -9.15
C GLU A 172 -8.95 -1.61 -8.87
N GLU A 173 -10.00 -2.34 -9.25
CA GLU A 173 -11.39 -1.96 -8.96
C GLU A 173 -11.67 -1.94 -7.46
N LEU A 174 -11.26 -2.98 -6.73
CA LEU A 174 -11.37 -3.05 -5.28
C LEU A 174 -10.67 -1.85 -4.60
N LEU A 175 -9.48 -1.49 -5.07
CA LEU A 175 -8.72 -0.36 -4.52
C LEU A 175 -9.36 1.00 -4.85
N LYS A 176 -9.91 1.18 -6.06
CA LYS A 176 -10.67 2.37 -6.43
C LYS A 176 -11.89 2.55 -5.54
N ASN A 177 -12.66 1.46 -5.33
CA ASN A 177 -13.82 1.46 -4.44
C ASN A 177 -13.42 1.81 -2.99
N ALA A 178 -12.29 1.28 -2.49
CA ALA A 178 -11.78 1.63 -1.17
C ALA A 178 -11.40 3.12 -1.06
N THR A 179 -10.81 3.69 -2.11
CA THR A 179 -10.47 5.12 -2.14
C THR A 179 -11.73 6.00 -2.17
N GLN A 180 -12.74 5.63 -2.95
CA GLN A 180 -14.04 6.32 -2.95
C GLN A 180 -14.75 6.25 -1.59
N ALA A 181 -14.52 5.17 -0.84
CA ALA A 181 -15.01 5.00 0.53
C ALA A 181 -14.18 5.74 1.59
N GLY A 182 -13.14 6.48 1.18
CA GLY A 182 -12.34 7.34 2.07
C GLY A 182 -11.02 6.72 2.57
N THR A 183 -10.61 5.56 2.07
CA THR A 183 -9.28 5.00 2.35
C THR A 183 -8.24 5.65 1.45
N HIS A 184 -7.22 6.29 2.00
CA HIS A 184 -6.07 6.77 1.23
C HIS A 184 -5.08 5.64 0.99
N ILE A 185 -4.47 5.60 -0.20
CA ILE A 185 -3.57 4.50 -0.59
C ILE A 185 -2.18 5.04 -0.87
N ILE A 186 -1.16 4.35 -0.34
CA ILE A 186 0.24 4.52 -0.70
C ILE A 186 0.73 3.18 -1.24
N MET A 187 1.01 3.11 -2.53
CA MET A 187 1.30 1.85 -3.22
C MET A 187 2.61 1.94 -3.99
N THR A 188 3.45 0.90 -3.89
CA THR A 188 4.56 0.70 -4.82
C THR A 188 4.11 -0.11 -6.01
N THR A 189 4.62 0.21 -7.17
CA THR A 189 4.52 -0.63 -8.38
C THR A 189 5.70 -0.34 -9.31
N HIS A 190 6.04 -1.30 -10.15
CA HIS A 190 6.93 -1.11 -11.28
C HIS A 190 6.17 -1.13 -12.63
N ASP A 191 4.86 -1.40 -12.61
CA ASP A 191 3.99 -1.34 -13.79
C ASP A 191 3.55 0.11 -14.04
N LEU A 192 4.12 0.73 -15.07
CA LEU A 192 3.77 2.10 -15.49
C LEU A 192 2.32 2.22 -15.96
N GLY A 193 1.77 1.17 -16.57
CA GLY A 193 0.37 1.13 -16.99
C GLY A 193 -0.58 1.20 -15.78
N GLN A 194 -0.30 0.41 -14.75
CA GLN A 194 -1.03 0.45 -13.49
C GLN A 194 -0.90 1.81 -12.81
N ALA A 195 0.33 2.34 -12.74
CA ALA A 195 0.56 3.64 -12.14
C ALA A 195 -0.23 4.75 -12.86
N ARG A 196 -0.26 4.76 -14.19
CA ARG A 196 -1.06 5.73 -14.97
C ARG A 196 -2.56 5.64 -14.72
N ARG A 197 -3.10 4.42 -14.47
CA ARG A 197 -4.54 4.20 -14.23
C ARG A 197 -5.00 4.60 -12.83
N LEU A 198 -4.09 4.57 -11.85
CA LEU A 198 -4.45 4.69 -10.43
C LEU A 198 -3.92 5.97 -9.77
N ALA A 199 -2.78 6.49 -10.19
CA ALA A 199 -2.12 7.57 -9.47
C ALA A 199 -2.90 8.88 -9.50
N GLY A 200 -3.12 9.47 -8.32
CA GLY A 200 -3.40 10.89 -8.15
C GLY A 200 -2.12 11.69 -7.96
N ARG A 201 -1.18 11.11 -7.21
CA ARG A 201 0.16 11.65 -6.96
C ARG A 201 1.23 10.59 -7.19
N VAL A 202 2.41 11.00 -7.66
CA VAL A 202 3.58 10.15 -7.83
C VAL A 202 4.73 10.65 -6.95
N LEU A 203 5.45 9.68 -6.34
CA LEU A 203 6.74 9.87 -5.69
C LEU A 203 7.75 8.98 -6.42
N PHE A 204 8.71 9.57 -7.10
CA PHE A 204 9.73 8.85 -7.87
C PHE A 204 11.01 8.71 -7.06
N PHE A 205 11.40 7.46 -6.79
CA PHE A 205 12.59 7.08 -6.03
C PHE A 205 13.67 6.51 -6.94
N LEU A 206 14.91 6.89 -6.66
CA LEU A 206 16.11 6.33 -7.27
C LEU A 206 17.23 6.27 -6.21
N ASN A 207 17.94 5.16 -6.11
CA ASN A 207 19.09 4.97 -5.22
C ASN A 207 18.83 5.37 -3.75
N GLY A 208 17.63 5.03 -3.23
CA GLY A 208 17.23 5.32 -1.85
C GLY A 208 16.82 6.77 -1.59
N THR A 209 16.72 7.61 -2.60
CA THR A 209 16.35 9.02 -2.47
C THR A 209 15.09 9.37 -3.28
N LEU A 210 14.35 10.38 -2.84
CA LEU A 210 13.24 10.94 -3.59
C LEU A 210 13.79 11.93 -4.63
N HIS A 211 13.65 11.59 -5.89
CA HIS A 211 14.13 12.43 -7.01
C HIS A 211 13.08 13.41 -7.50
N GLU A 212 11.82 12.99 -7.53
CA GLU A 212 10.73 13.82 -8.01
C GLU A 212 9.42 13.44 -7.33
N GLN A 213 8.54 14.41 -7.13
CA GLN A 213 7.16 14.19 -6.71
C GLN A 213 6.23 15.20 -7.37
N GLY A 214 5.02 14.79 -7.65
CA GLY A 214 4.03 15.68 -8.27
C GLY A 214 2.69 15.02 -8.51
N ASN A 215 1.78 15.77 -9.11
CA ASN A 215 0.52 15.23 -9.60
C ASN A 215 0.79 14.23 -10.74
N ALA A 216 0.03 13.15 -10.77
CA ALA A 216 0.22 12.12 -11.79
C ALA A 216 0.07 12.65 -13.21
N SER A 217 -0.91 13.54 -13.44
CA SER A 217 -1.14 14.17 -14.75
C SER A 217 0.10 14.93 -15.27
N GLU A 218 0.84 15.59 -14.39
CA GLU A 218 2.06 16.32 -14.75
C GLU A 218 3.25 15.38 -14.89
N PHE A 219 3.44 14.51 -13.90
CA PHE A 219 4.58 13.59 -13.85
C PHE A 219 4.67 12.69 -15.09
N PHE A 220 3.54 12.14 -15.55
CA PHE A 220 3.54 11.23 -16.70
C PHE A 220 3.63 11.90 -18.07
N ILE A 221 3.42 13.20 -18.15
CA ILE A 221 3.47 13.98 -19.42
C ILE A 221 4.78 14.76 -19.50
N THR A 222 5.14 15.50 -18.44
CA THR A 222 6.27 16.41 -18.39
C THR A 222 7.09 16.23 -17.12
N PRO A 223 7.75 15.06 -16.92
CA PRO A 223 8.59 14.86 -15.75
C PRO A 223 9.72 15.89 -15.69
N SER A 224 9.97 16.44 -14.51
CA SER A 224 10.90 17.53 -14.29
C SER A 224 12.37 17.07 -14.39
N THR A 225 12.64 15.83 -13.94
CA THR A 225 14.00 15.29 -13.89
C THR A 225 14.33 14.43 -15.11
N SER A 226 15.60 14.42 -15.52
CA SER A 226 16.08 13.55 -16.59
C SER A 226 15.94 12.07 -16.22
N ALA A 227 16.17 11.73 -14.94
CA ALA A 227 16.01 10.37 -14.42
C ALA A 227 14.57 9.88 -14.53
N ALA A 228 13.57 10.70 -14.17
CA ALA A 228 12.16 10.33 -14.32
C ALA A 228 11.76 10.15 -15.79
N ARG A 229 12.28 11.00 -16.70
CA ARG A 229 12.07 10.86 -18.14
C ARG A 229 12.63 9.55 -18.68
N ALA A 230 13.88 9.24 -18.35
CA ALA A 230 14.53 8.00 -18.73
C ALA A 230 13.75 6.78 -18.22
N PHE A 231 13.34 6.81 -16.94
CA PHE A 231 12.51 5.75 -16.35
C PHE A 231 11.18 5.55 -17.08
N LEU A 232 10.48 6.63 -17.41
CA LEU A 232 9.19 6.55 -18.12
C LEU A 232 9.33 6.07 -19.56
N ASN A 233 10.47 6.30 -20.20
CA ASN A 233 10.80 5.79 -21.53
C ASN A 233 11.26 4.32 -21.52
N GLY A 234 11.53 3.74 -20.35
CA GLY A 234 12.07 2.38 -20.23
C GLY A 234 13.57 2.30 -20.38
N ASP A 235 14.29 3.44 -20.30
CA ASP A 235 15.74 3.47 -20.36
C ASP A 235 16.36 2.88 -19.08
N ILE A 236 17.57 2.34 -19.19
CA ILE A 236 18.35 1.88 -18.05
C ILE A 236 18.84 3.10 -17.26
N ILE A 237 18.47 3.17 -15.99
CA ILE A 237 18.90 4.22 -15.07
C ILE A 237 19.88 3.61 -14.08
N GLU A 238 21.12 4.17 -14.07
CA GLU A 238 22.16 3.81 -13.11
C GLU A 238 22.09 4.65 -11.82
#